data_8bb6afb9f76d7ff039d961152cb4cf19
#
_entry.id   8bb6afb9f76d7ff039d961152cb4cf19
#
_cell.length_a   1.000
_cell.length_b   1.000
_cell.length_c   1.000
_cell.angle_alpha   90.00
_cell.angle_beta   90.00
_cell.angle_gamma   90.00
#
_symmetry.space_group_name_H-M   'P 1'
#
loop_
_entity.id
_entity.type
_entity.pdbx_description
1 polymer ?
#
loop_
_entity_poly.entity_id
_entity_poly.type
_entity_poly.pdbx_seq_one_letter_code
_entity_poly.pdbx_strand_id
1 'polypeptide(L)'
;MTIKGFTIACGLCLSVLFVTACGGSSSSNPPVQEQPPAPAPPPVSLSFQGLDGLIINKLYQHSGVLVAASDAGVYWQTNENNWHAAGLTDFDIMAMALLTEQHWLASSTQLAPDGYPRYLLFESFNAGSDWHEVNYQFGQAGENEAIYALLFDEVAHIIYATGVSVLASSTDMGQSWKVSHGDFGGFGMPKSALTQSADRQTLWYGGQGAIENGMLYQYDLNSGQAVLFSDLFPNPSSIKAIRYAPDDPQTVYVSSEGGIVRSNDHGQSWQTILGDVDFRFYFDVVIDPVTPERIFTAGWAKNFTEPQPLIIEWTDNGGQSWQQYQYPGGSNFFGGVRSMILVAEGTQQVVYFGLYKGGIMRMPLP
;
A
#
# COMPACT_ATOMS: atom_id res chain seq x y z
N MET A 1 18.05 52.45 28.08
CA MET A 1 19.39 52.59 28.63
C MET A 1 20.36 51.85 27.73
N THR A 2 21.07 52.60 26.97
CA THR A 2 22.37 52.48 26.33
C THR A 2 22.51 51.51 25.14
N ILE A 3 22.48 52.11 23.98
CA ILE A 3 23.02 51.71 22.69
C ILE A 3 24.56 51.71 22.74
N LYS A 4 25.19 50.69 22.15
CA LYS A 4 26.55 50.80 21.62
C LYS A 4 26.62 50.01 20.30
N GLY A 5 26.77 50.76 19.28
CA GLY A 5 27.23 50.60 17.98
C GLY A 5 28.72 50.25 17.86
N PHE A 6 29.06 49.54 16.78
CA PHE A 6 30.43 49.47 16.30
C PHE A 6 30.47 49.50 14.78
N THR A 7 31.45 50.19 14.31
CA THR A 7 31.65 50.91 13.08
C THR A 7 32.32 50.04 12.00
N ILE A 8 32.02 50.43 10.77
CA ILE A 8 32.56 50.03 9.47
C ILE A 8 34.07 50.21 9.39
N ALA A 9 34.77 49.27 8.74
CA ALA A 9 36.08 49.53 8.15
C ALA A 9 36.09 49.07 6.69
N CYS A 10 36.19 50.05 5.82
CA CYS A 10 36.38 50.00 4.38
C CYS A 10 37.86 49.77 4.10
N GLY A 11 38.23 48.77 3.31
CA GLY A 11 39.57 48.55 2.84
C GLY A 11 39.61 48.47 1.31
N LEU A 12 39.94 49.60 0.70
CA LEU A 12 40.33 49.70 -0.72
C LEU A 12 41.70 49.02 -0.92
N CYS A 13 41.85 48.19 -1.91
CA CYS A 13 43.16 47.86 -2.48
C CYS A 13 43.11 47.80 -3.99
N LEU A 14 44.03 48.51 -4.51
CA LEU A 14 44.40 48.96 -5.84
C LEU A 14 44.51 47.85 -6.89
N SER A 15 44.06 48.21 -8.06
CA SER A 15 44.31 47.56 -9.35
C SER A 15 45.76 47.67 -9.79
N VAL A 16 46.33 46.58 -10.24
CA VAL A 16 47.54 46.60 -11.10
C VAL A 16 47.22 45.83 -12.38
N LEU A 17 47.11 46.57 -13.46
CA LEU A 17 47.06 46.01 -14.82
C LEU A 17 48.48 45.53 -15.18
N PHE A 18 48.63 44.29 -15.56
CA PHE A 18 49.72 43.83 -16.43
C PHE A 18 49.15 43.34 -17.74
N VAL A 19 49.44 44.09 -18.77
CA VAL A 19 49.28 43.65 -20.17
C VAL A 19 50.56 42.92 -20.55
N THR A 20 50.44 41.64 -20.90
CA THR A 20 51.48 40.95 -21.71
C THR A 20 50.78 40.16 -22.82
N ALA A 21 51.38 40.35 -23.98
CA ALA A 21 50.88 39.91 -25.26
C ALA A 21 51.12 38.42 -25.58
N CYS A 22 50.25 37.90 -26.45
CA CYS A 22 50.45 36.87 -27.46
C CYS A 22 51.29 35.65 -27.12
N GLY A 23 50.60 34.52 -26.97
CA GLY A 23 51.12 33.16 -27.21
C GLY A 23 49.96 32.24 -27.46
N GLY A 24 49.63 31.99 -28.74
CA GLY A 24 48.60 31.06 -29.11
C GLY A 24 49.06 29.61 -28.78
N SER A 25 48.35 29.00 -27.86
CA SER A 25 48.34 27.53 -27.74
C SER A 25 46.90 27.08 -27.86
N SER A 26 46.57 26.45 -28.97
CA SER A 26 45.35 25.70 -29.19
C SER A 26 45.26 24.54 -28.20
N SER A 27 44.60 24.71 -27.07
CA SER A 27 44.17 23.62 -26.22
C SER A 27 42.97 22.96 -26.90
N SER A 28 43.22 21.89 -27.64
CA SER A 28 42.16 20.97 -28.04
C SER A 28 41.63 20.29 -26.79
N ASN A 29 40.45 20.72 -26.32
CA ASN A 29 39.68 19.94 -25.36
C ASN A 29 39.48 18.54 -25.98
N PRO A 30 39.72 17.44 -25.24
CA PRO A 30 39.34 16.13 -25.71
C PRO A 30 37.85 16.11 -26.00
N PRO A 31 37.39 15.40 -27.04
CA PRO A 31 35.97 15.32 -27.35
C PRO A 31 35.24 14.78 -26.10
N VAL A 32 34.23 15.48 -25.67
CA VAL A 32 33.29 14.97 -24.67
C VAL A 32 32.73 13.68 -25.27
N GLN A 33 33.07 12.54 -24.72
CA GLN A 33 32.42 11.28 -25.06
C GLN A 33 30.95 11.45 -24.60
N GLU A 34 30.06 11.61 -25.56
CA GLU A 34 28.65 11.44 -25.29
C GLU A 34 28.45 10.06 -24.67
N GLN A 35 28.03 10.04 -23.42
CA GLN A 35 27.61 8.82 -22.77
C GLN A 35 26.44 8.23 -23.58
N PRO A 36 26.50 6.94 -23.97
CA PRO A 36 25.41 6.34 -24.69
C PRO A 36 24.08 6.64 -23.96
N PRO A 37 23.00 6.99 -24.66
CA PRO A 37 21.72 7.19 -24.04
C PRO A 37 21.37 5.95 -23.23
N ALA A 38 20.89 6.16 -22.01
CA ALA A 38 20.43 5.07 -21.16
C ALA A 38 19.43 4.19 -21.97
N PRO A 39 19.53 2.85 -21.87
CA PRO A 39 18.61 1.98 -22.56
C PRO A 39 17.20 2.42 -22.23
N ALA A 40 16.34 2.48 -23.26
CA ALA A 40 14.92 2.80 -23.08
C ALA A 40 14.33 1.80 -22.07
N PRO A 41 13.53 2.27 -21.11
CA PRO A 41 12.88 1.37 -20.16
C PRO A 41 12.09 0.30 -20.93
N PRO A 42 12.02 -0.94 -20.44
CA PRO A 42 11.27 -1.99 -21.10
C PRO A 42 9.83 -1.52 -21.31
N PRO A 43 9.22 -1.84 -22.45
CA PRO A 43 7.87 -1.39 -22.75
C PRO A 43 6.91 -1.97 -21.71
N VAL A 44 6.26 -1.10 -20.93
CA VAL A 44 5.19 -1.49 -20.00
C VAL A 44 4.01 -1.99 -20.84
N SER A 45 3.69 -3.27 -20.73
CA SER A 45 2.52 -3.86 -21.39
C SER A 45 1.37 -3.94 -20.39
N LEU A 46 0.33 -3.16 -20.62
CA LEU A 46 -0.88 -3.14 -19.81
C LEU A 46 -2.05 -3.71 -20.56
N SER A 47 -2.84 -4.56 -19.90
CA SER A 47 -4.10 -5.06 -20.42
C SER A 47 -5.22 -4.87 -19.40
N PHE A 48 -6.38 -4.44 -19.88
CA PHE A 48 -7.61 -4.34 -19.08
C PHE A 48 -8.20 -5.72 -18.85
N GLN A 49 -8.63 -5.99 -17.61
CA GLN A 49 -9.10 -7.31 -17.17
C GLN A 49 -10.58 -7.35 -16.78
N GLY A 50 -11.31 -6.25 -16.87
CA GLY A 50 -12.74 -6.20 -16.54
C GLY A 50 -13.06 -5.46 -15.26
N LEU A 51 -14.29 -5.60 -14.80
CA LEU A 51 -14.89 -4.93 -13.64
C LEU A 51 -14.87 -3.40 -13.73
N ASP A 52 -15.01 -2.87 -14.96
CA ASP A 52 -15.13 -1.43 -15.22
C ASP A 52 -16.29 -0.81 -14.42
N GLY A 53 -16.08 0.39 -13.92
CA GLY A 53 -17.03 1.11 -13.08
C GLY A 53 -17.00 0.75 -11.61
N LEU A 54 -16.39 -0.37 -11.20
CA LEU A 54 -16.28 -0.77 -9.81
C LEU A 54 -15.04 -0.16 -9.14
N ILE A 55 -15.20 0.13 -7.85
CA ILE A 55 -14.07 0.44 -6.96
C ILE A 55 -13.52 -0.88 -6.44
N ILE A 56 -12.31 -1.23 -6.84
CA ILE A 56 -11.63 -2.43 -6.36
C ILE A 56 -10.90 -2.09 -5.07
N ASN A 57 -11.49 -2.43 -3.95
CA ASN A 57 -10.94 -2.13 -2.63
C ASN A 57 -9.69 -2.94 -2.32
N LYS A 58 -9.71 -4.23 -2.65
CA LYS A 58 -8.56 -5.11 -2.44
C LYS A 58 -8.59 -6.34 -3.36
N LEU A 59 -7.40 -6.77 -3.77
CA LEU A 59 -7.17 -8.00 -4.52
C LEU A 59 -6.56 -9.06 -3.61
N TYR A 60 -6.99 -10.31 -3.80
CA TYR A 60 -6.52 -11.48 -3.08
C TYR A 60 -6.22 -12.61 -4.06
N GLN A 61 -5.33 -13.52 -3.66
CA GLN A 61 -5.08 -14.77 -4.38
C GLN A 61 -5.10 -15.92 -3.41
N HIS A 62 -5.78 -16.99 -3.81
CA HIS A 62 -5.75 -18.26 -3.09
C HIS A 62 -5.84 -19.42 -4.09
N SER A 63 -4.95 -20.43 -3.96
CA SER A 63 -4.93 -21.62 -4.83
C SER A 63 -4.97 -21.30 -6.34
N GLY A 64 -4.30 -20.21 -6.76
CA GLY A 64 -4.26 -19.81 -8.18
C GLY A 64 -5.49 -19.01 -8.65
N VAL A 65 -6.48 -18.80 -7.80
CA VAL A 65 -7.67 -18.00 -8.10
C VAL A 65 -7.46 -16.56 -7.62
N LEU A 66 -7.71 -15.58 -8.49
CA LEU A 66 -7.71 -14.18 -8.14
C LEU A 66 -9.11 -13.75 -7.67
N VAL A 67 -9.20 -13.08 -6.53
CA VAL A 67 -10.45 -12.62 -5.93
C VAL A 67 -10.38 -11.10 -5.72
N ALA A 68 -11.44 -10.39 -6.08
CA ALA A 68 -11.59 -8.96 -5.91
C ALA A 68 -12.70 -8.64 -4.90
N ALA A 69 -12.36 -7.88 -3.86
CA ALA A 69 -13.30 -7.19 -3.01
C ALA A 69 -13.59 -5.82 -3.61
N SER A 70 -14.85 -5.48 -3.80
CA SER A 70 -15.26 -4.24 -4.44
C SER A 70 -16.37 -3.52 -3.67
N ASP A 71 -16.70 -2.30 -4.11
CA ASP A 71 -17.86 -1.54 -3.63
C ASP A 71 -19.22 -2.15 -4.01
N ALA A 72 -19.21 -3.20 -4.84
CA ALA A 72 -20.40 -3.93 -5.26
C ALA A 72 -20.19 -5.45 -5.16
N GLY A 73 -19.64 -5.90 -4.03
CA GLY A 73 -19.51 -7.31 -3.68
C GLY A 73 -18.17 -7.95 -3.99
N VAL A 74 -18.20 -9.26 -4.04
CA VAL A 74 -17.05 -10.13 -4.27
C VAL A 74 -17.08 -10.69 -5.67
N TYR A 75 -15.92 -10.69 -6.34
CA TYR A 75 -15.75 -11.29 -7.66
C TYR A 75 -14.53 -12.21 -7.67
N TRP A 76 -14.55 -13.27 -8.47
CA TRP A 76 -13.42 -14.14 -8.68
C TRP A 76 -13.17 -14.42 -10.16
N GLN A 77 -11.93 -14.69 -10.52
CA GLN A 77 -11.50 -14.88 -11.89
C GLN A 77 -11.07 -16.33 -12.13
N THR A 78 -11.67 -16.96 -13.14
CA THR A 78 -11.30 -18.31 -13.57
C THR A 78 -10.22 -18.34 -14.63
N ASN A 79 -10.26 -17.35 -15.54
CA ASN A 79 -9.35 -17.20 -16.67
C ASN A 79 -9.21 -15.71 -16.97
N GLU A 80 -8.25 -15.36 -17.81
CA GLU A 80 -8.08 -13.97 -18.25
C GLU A 80 -9.42 -13.35 -18.70
N ASN A 81 -9.73 -12.17 -18.17
CA ASN A 81 -10.91 -11.35 -18.46
C ASN A 81 -12.28 -11.97 -18.12
N ASN A 82 -12.33 -13.06 -17.39
CA ASN A 82 -13.61 -13.72 -17.04
C ASN A 82 -13.85 -13.70 -15.52
N TRP A 83 -14.51 -12.64 -15.05
CA TRP A 83 -14.90 -12.46 -13.67
C TRP A 83 -16.31 -12.95 -13.42
N HIS A 84 -16.49 -13.66 -12.33
CA HIS A 84 -17.76 -14.15 -11.84
C HIS A 84 -18.12 -13.45 -10.54
N ALA A 85 -19.36 -12.98 -10.40
CA ALA A 85 -19.86 -12.49 -9.13
C ALA A 85 -19.93 -13.65 -8.12
N ALA A 86 -19.32 -13.45 -6.97
CA ALA A 86 -19.35 -14.36 -5.82
C ALA A 86 -20.26 -13.82 -4.71
N GLY A 87 -21.30 -13.10 -5.07
CA GLY A 87 -22.31 -12.58 -4.14
C GLY A 87 -21.94 -11.27 -3.43
N LEU A 88 -22.74 -10.93 -2.43
CA LEU A 88 -22.67 -9.68 -1.64
C LEU A 88 -22.70 -8.39 -2.49
N THR A 89 -23.37 -8.42 -3.64
CA THR A 89 -23.37 -7.32 -4.63
C THR A 89 -24.00 -6.01 -4.14
N ASP A 90 -24.74 -6.05 -3.03
CA ASP A 90 -25.31 -4.87 -2.37
C ASP A 90 -24.41 -4.28 -1.28
N PHE A 91 -23.19 -4.80 -1.13
CA PHE A 91 -22.27 -4.44 -0.05
C PHE A 91 -20.92 -3.95 -0.58
N ASP A 92 -20.41 -2.91 0.07
CA ASP A 92 -19.02 -2.48 -0.08
C ASP A 92 -18.11 -3.38 0.79
N ILE A 93 -17.31 -4.23 0.15
CA ILE A 93 -16.46 -5.21 0.83
C ILE A 93 -15.11 -4.58 1.18
N MET A 94 -14.87 -4.43 2.46
CA MET A 94 -13.69 -3.75 3.00
C MET A 94 -12.48 -4.67 3.13
N ALA A 95 -12.68 -5.89 3.61
CA ALA A 95 -11.63 -6.89 3.79
C ALA A 95 -12.17 -8.30 3.63
N MET A 96 -11.29 -9.22 3.24
CA MET A 96 -11.58 -10.65 3.16
C MET A 96 -10.46 -11.48 3.79
N ALA A 97 -10.81 -12.68 4.23
CA ALA A 97 -9.88 -13.77 4.50
C ALA A 97 -10.34 -15.00 3.73
N LEU A 98 -9.45 -15.55 2.90
CA LEU A 98 -9.66 -16.80 2.17
C LEU A 98 -9.02 -17.92 2.98
N LEU A 99 -9.82 -18.58 3.84
CA LEU A 99 -9.33 -19.58 4.82
C LEU A 99 -9.01 -20.93 4.15
N THR A 100 -9.81 -21.28 3.16
CA THR A 100 -9.61 -22.42 2.27
C THR A 100 -10.13 -22.05 0.88
N GLU A 101 -10.01 -22.95 -0.09
CA GLU A 101 -10.60 -22.77 -1.43
C GLU A 101 -12.10 -22.45 -1.39
N GLN A 102 -12.83 -22.94 -0.39
CA GLN A 102 -14.27 -22.79 -0.28
C GLN A 102 -14.73 -21.96 0.91
N HIS A 103 -13.90 -21.83 1.95
CA HIS A 103 -14.26 -21.11 3.17
C HIS A 103 -13.70 -19.69 3.15
N TRP A 104 -14.56 -18.70 3.01
CA TRP A 104 -14.20 -17.29 2.91
C TRP A 104 -14.93 -16.45 3.95
N LEU A 105 -14.25 -15.43 4.46
CA LEU A 105 -14.85 -14.36 5.25
C LEU A 105 -14.77 -13.05 4.48
N ALA A 106 -15.81 -12.21 4.63
CA ALA A 106 -15.86 -10.87 4.04
C ALA A 106 -16.47 -9.88 5.03
N SER A 107 -15.85 -8.71 5.17
CA SER A 107 -16.35 -7.65 6.04
C SER A 107 -16.94 -6.50 5.23
N SER A 108 -17.98 -5.87 5.79
CA SER A 108 -18.63 -4.69 5.23
C SER A 108 -19.12 -3.77 6.32
N THR A 109 -19.48 -2.55 5.94
CA THR A 109 -20.19 -1.61 6.81
C THR A 109 -21.38 -1.06 6.02
N GLN A 110 -22.54 -1.05 6.65
CA GLN A 110 -23.76 -0.52 6.08
C GLN A 110 -24.37 0.54 7.02
N LEU A 111 -24.94 1.59 6.46
CA LEU A 111 -25.71 2.53 7.24
C LEU A 111 -27.09 1.93 7.49
N ALA A 112 -27.44 1.74 8.76
CA ALA A 112 -28.76 1.27 9.15
C ALA A 112 -29.82 2.37 8.98
N PRO A 113 -31.13 2.03 8.91
CA PRO A 113 -32.19 3.00 8.75
C PRO A 113 -32.27 4.05 9.87
N ASP A 114 -31.74 3.76 11.04
CA ASP A 114 -31.64 4.67 12.19
C ASP A 114 -30.47 5.64 12.11
N GLY A 115 -29.65 5.54 11.05
CA GLY A 115 -28.50 6.39 10.79
C GLY A 115 -27.19 5.95 11.47
N TYR A 116 -27.19 4.83 12.19
CA TYR A 116 -25.97 4.28 12.79
C TYR A 116 -25.28 3.27 11.87
N PRO A 117 -23.95 3.15 11.93
CA PRO A 117 -23.24 2.14 11.17
C PRO A 117 -23.54 0.75 11.73
N ARG A 118 -23.82 -0.18 10.85
CA ARG A 118 -23.90 -1.61 11.12
C ARG A 118 -22.65 -2.26 10.57
N TYR A 119 -21.91 -2.93 11.43
CA TYR A 119 -20.68 -3.64 11.09
C TYR A 119 -21.03 -5.10 10.79
N LEU A 120 -20.60 -5.56 9.62
CA LEU A 120 -21.02 -6.85 9.08
C LEU A 120 -19.81 -7.73 8.83
N LEU A 121 -19.92 -8.99 9.21
CA LEU A 121 -19.02 -10.06 8.82
C LEU A 121 -19.85 -11.15 8.16
N PHE A 122 -19.47 -11.54 6.96
CA PHE A 122 -20.11 -12.61 6.21
C PHE A 122 -19.16 -13.79 6.10
N GLU A 123 -19.74 -15.00 6.06
CA GLU A 123 -19.03 -16.26 5.91
C GLU A 123 -19.65 -17.06 4.77
N SER A 124 -18.80 -17.67 3.93
CA SER A 124 -19.19 -18.60 2.88
C SER A 124 -18.40 -19.89 3.00
N PHE A 125 -19.05 -21.02 2.80
CA PHE A 125 -18.43 -22.37 2.75
C PHE A 125 -18.39 -22.97 1.34
N ASN A 126 -18.69 -22.17 0.30
CA ASN A 126 -18.76 -22.62 -1.08
C ASN A 126 -18.20 -21.58 -2.07
N ALA A 127 -17.08 -20.96 -1.69
CA ALA A 127 -16.34 -19.98 -2.51
C ALA A 127 -17.22 -18.79 -2.96
N GLY A 128 -18.06 -18.30 -2.06
CA GLY A 128 -18.89 -17.12 -2.29
C GLY A 128 -20.20 -17.39 -3.04
N SER A 129 -20.56 -18.67 -3.31
CA SER A 129 -21.85 -18.99 -3.94
C SER A 129 -23.03 -18.63 -3.03
N ASP A 130 -22.87 -18.86 -1.73
CA ASP A 130 -23.82 -18.44 -0.69
C ASP A 130 -23.07 -17.81 0.48
N TRP A 131 -23.71 -16.81 1.09
CA TRP A 131 -23.16 -16.10 2.24
C TRP A 131 -24.17 -16.05 3.36
N HIS A 132 -23.69 -16.16 4.60
CA HIS A 132 -24.49 -15.89 5.79
C HIS A 132 -23.77 -14.90 6.68
N GLU A 133 -24.53 -14.07 7.40
CA GLU A 133 -24.00 -13.12 8.35
C GLU A 133 -23.55 -13.81 9.63
N VAL A 134 -22.30 -13.52 10.06
CA VAL A 134 -21.75 -13.96 11.34
C VAL A 134 -21.96 -12.83 12.36
N ASN A 135 -22.58 -13.17 13.47
CA ASN A 135 -22.68 -12.23 14.59
C ASN A 135 -21.36 -12.24 15.35
N TYR A 136 -20.58 -11.19 15.21
CA TYR A 136 -19.27 -11.07 15.86
C TYR A 136 -19.23 -9.92 16.87
N GLN A 137 -18.37 -10.08 17.87
CA GLN A 137 -18.07 -9.09 18.89
C GLN A 137 -16.58 -9.16 19.22
N PHE A 138 -15.93 -8.01 19.32
CA PHE A 138 -14.52 -7.95 19.72
C PHE A 138 -14.35 -7.86 21.24
N GLY A 139 -15.24 -7.13 21.91
CA GLY A 139 -15.19 -6.89 23.35
C GLY A 139 -16.12 -7.78 24.18
N GLN A 140 -15.82 -7.89 25.45
CA GLN A 140 -16.60 -8.72 26.41
C GLN A 140 -17.97 -8.12 26.74
N ALA A 141 -18.15 -6.80 26.59
CA ALA A 141 -19.42 -6.11 26.80
C ALA A 141 -20.23 -5.93 25.51
N GLY A 142 -19.87 -6.63 24.45
CA GLY A 142 -20.55 -6.56 23.16
C GLY A 142 -20.05 -5.44 22.26
N GLU A 143 -18.87 -4.89 22.58
CA GLU A 143 -18.26 -3.87 21.72
C GLU A 143 -17.90 -4.44 20.36
N ASN A 144 -18.20 -3.66 19.34
CA ASN A 144 -17.96 -4.00 17.95
C ASN A 144 -17.53 -2.78 17.15
N GLU A 145 -16.75 -2.99 16.09
CA GLU A 145 -16.36 -1.97 15.14
C GLU A 145 -16.16 -2.57 13.75
N ALA A 146 -16.04 -1.72 12.72
CA ALA A 146 -15.77 -2.17 11.37
C ALA A 146 -14.44 -2.91 11.26
N ILE A 147 -14.40 -3.97 10.48
CA ILE A 147 -13.18 -4.71 10.14
C ILE A 147 -12.61 -4.14 8.83
N TYR A 148 -11.40 -3.59 8.87
CA TYR A 148 -10.72 -2.99 7.72
C TYR A 148 -9.60 -3.85 7.13
N ALA A 149 -9.10 -4.82 7.91
CA ALA A 149 -8.21 -5.85 7.38
C ALA A 149 -8.45 -7.17 8.09
N LEU A 150 -8.32 -8.25 7.33
CA LEU A 150 -8.32 -9.64 7.78
C LEU A 150 -7.05 -10.31 7.27
N LEU A 151 -6.44 -11.14 8.11
CA LEU A 151 -5.28 -11.96 7.80
C LEU A 151 -5.45 -13.32 8.43
N PHE A 152 -5.24 -14.38 7.67
CA PHE A 152 -5.30 -15.76 8.15
C PHE A 152 -3.89 -16.35 8.25
N ASP A 153 -3.51 -16.79 9.43
CA ASP A 153 -2.34 -17.63 9.66
C ASP A 153 -2.74 -19.09 9.45
N GLU A 154 -2.42 -19.63 8.29
CA GLU A 154 -2.78 -21.00 7.89
C GLU A 154 -2.15 -22.08 8.78
N VAL A 155 -1.01 -21.80 9.43
CA VAL A 155 -0.30 -22.78 10.26
C VAL A 155 -0.80 -22.77 11.68
N ALA A 156 -1.04 -21.59 12.25
CA ALA A 156 -1.59 -21.45 13.60
C ALA A 156 -3.11 -21.60 13.61
N HIS A 157 -3.78 -21.54 12.45
CA HIS A 157 -5.23 -21.48 12.29
C HIS A 157 -5.84 -20.31 13.07
N ILE A 158 -5.20 -19.15 13.00
CA ILE A 158 -5.64 -17.92 13.66
C ILE A 158 -5.99 -16.88 12.60
N ILE A 159 -7.15 -16.24 12.78
CA ILE A 159 -7.52 -15.07 11.98
C ILE A 159 -7.23 -13.83 12.82
N TYR A 160 -6.51 -12.86 12.23
CA TYR A 160 -6.31 -11.54 12.81
C TYR A 160 -7.19 -10.53 12.07
N ALA A 161 -7.78 -9.61 12.83
CA ALA A 161 -8.61 -8.53 12.30
C ALA A 161 -8.16 -7.19 12.87
N THR A 162 -8.15 -6.16 12.04
CA THR A 162 -7.96 -4.79 12.49
C THR A 162 -9.20 -3.96 12.18
N GLY A 163 -9.59 -3.15 13.15
CA GLY A 163 -10.70 -2.23 13.03
C GLY A 163 -10.27 -0.78 13.05
N VAL A 164 -11.05 0.05 13.73
CA VAL A 164 -10.75 1.47 13.98
C VAL A 164 -9.77 1.60 15.15
N SER A 165 -10.02 0.86 16.22
CA SER A 165 -9.33 1.01 17.52
C SER A 165 -8.50 -0.21 17.89
N VAL A 166 -8.92 -1.41 17.51
CA VAL A 166 -8.35 -2.66 18.02
C VAL A 166 -7.71 -3.53 16.93
N LEU A 167 -6.75 -4.34 17.38
CA LEU A 167 -6.33 -5.58 16.77
C LEU A 167 -6.98 -6.72 17.54
N ALA A 168 -7.70 -7.58 16.87
CA ALA A 168 -8.37 -8.75 17.44
C ALA A 168 -7.92 -10.05 16.76
N SER A 169 -8.10 -11.17 17.44
CA SER A 169 -7.79 -12.51 16.92
C SER A 169 -8.94 -13.49 17.18
N SER A 170 -9.10 -14.44 16.26
CA SER A 170 -10.03 -15.56 16.36
C SER A 170 -9.28 -16.87 16.17
N THR A 171 -9.55 -17.87 17.01
CA THR A 171 -9.01 -19.25 16.93
C THR A 171 -10.06 -20.27 16.53
N ASP A 172 -11.27 -19.83 16.19
CA ASP A 172 -12.42 -20.65 15.83
C ASP A 172 -13.06 -20.22 14.50
N MET A 173 -12.21 -19.82 13.54
CA MET A 173 -12.59 -19.43 12.18
C MET A 173 -13.55 -18.24 12.11
N GLY A 174 -13.42 -17.28 13.04
CA GLY A 174 -14.22 -16.05 13.02
C GLY A 174 -15.51 -16.08 13.84
N GLN A 175 -15.80 -17.18 14.54
CA GLN A 175 -17.02 -17.32 15.34
C GLN A 175 -16.93 -16.54 16.66
N SER A 176 -15.76 -16.46 17.25
CA SER A 176 -15.49 -15.62 18.42
C SER A 176 -14.15 -14.89 18.29
N TRP A 177 -14.07 -13.74 18.95
CA TRP A 177 -12.90 -12.85 18.84
C TRP A 177 -12.43 -12.41 20.20
N LYS A 178 -11.12 -12.19 20.29
CA LYS A 178 -10.45 -11.63 21.45
C LYS A 178 -9.62 -10.42 21.02
N VAL A 179 -9.78 -9.29 21.72
CA VAL A 179 -8.88 -8.14 21.54
C VAL A 179 -7.47 -8.52 21.98
N SER A 180 -6.52 -8.35 21.07
CA SER A 180 -5.10 -8.60 21.29
C SER A 180 -4.38 -7.31 21.65
N HIS A 181 -4.76 -6.17 21.04
CA HIS A 181 -4.19 -4.85 21.32
C HIS A 181 -5.18 -3.73 21.01
N GLY A 182 -5.07 -2.61 21.74
CA GLY A 182 -5.93 -1.44 21.61
C GLY A 182 -7.13 -1.47 22.53
N ASP A 183 -7.84 -0.34 22.58
CA ASP A 183 -9.01 -0.13 23.42
C ASP A 183 -10.12 0.56 22.65
N PHE A 184 -11.37 0.21 22.95
CA PHE A 184 -12.55 0.85 22.39
C PHE A 184 -12.75 2.26 22.95
N GLY A 185 -13.44 3.12 22.18
CA GLY A 185 -13.87 4.45 22.62
C GLY A 185 -12.88 5.58 22.39
N GLY A 186 -11.76 5.31 21.73
CA GLY A 186 -10.83 6.34 21.24
C GLY A 186 -11.30 6.97 19.93
N PHE A 187 -10.74 8.12 19.56
CA PHE A 187 -10.85 8.66 18.20
C PHE A 187 -9.95 7.83 17.29
N GLY A 188 -10.44 6.69 16.86
CA GLY A 188 -9.75 5.82 15.93
C GLY A 188 -10.09 6.13 14.49
N MET A 189 -9.19 5.78 13.59
CA MET A 189 -9.38 5.81 12.14
C MET A 189 -9.01 4.43 11.57
N PRO A 190 -9.50 4.07 10.38
CA PRO A 190 -9.29 2.75 9.81
C PRO A 190 -7.83 2.27 9.83
N LYS A 191 -7.61 1.07 10.35
CA LYS A 191 -6.35 0.33 10.29
C LYS A 191 -6.44 -0.70 9.18
N SER A 192 -6.23 -0.28 7.93
CA SER A 192 -6.46 -1.12 6.74
C SER A 192 -5.25 -1.92 6.28
N ALA A 193 -4.06 -1.64 6.83
CA ALA A 193 -2.85 -2.39 6.56
C ALA A 193 -2.59 -3.41 7.67
N LEU A 194 -2.39 -4.67 7.30
CA LEU A 194 -2.08 -5.76 8.22
C LEU A 194 -1.23 -6.79 7.49
N THR A 195 -0.12 -7.19 8.11
CA THR A 195 0.75 -8.27 7.62
C THR A 195 1.40 -9.00 8.78
N GLN A 196 1.88 -10.22 8.53
CA GLN A 196 2.58 -11.06 9.51
C GLN A 196 4.00 -11.36 9.00
N SER A 197 4.97 -11.41 9.90
CA SER A 197 6.32 -11.85 9.60
C SER A 197 6.36 -13.33 9.18
N ALA A 198 7.36 -13.71 8.39
CA ALA A 198 7.52 -15.08 7.91
C ALA A 198 7.75 -16.09 9.05
N ASP A 199 8.38 -15.67 10.15
CA ASP A 199 8.57 -16.46 11.37
C ASP A 199 7.31 -16.50 12.25
N ARG A 200 6.24 -15.78 11.87
CA ARG A 200 4.95 -15.66 12.56
C ARG A 200 5.04 -15.14 14.00
N GLN A 201 6.07 -14.40 14.32
CA GLN A 201 6.23 -13.82 15.65
C GLN A 201 5.77 -12.38 15.77
N THR A 202 5.63 -11.70 14.63
CA THR A 202 5.28 -10.28 14.58
C THR A 202 4.12 -10.01 13.64
N LEU A 203 3.17 -9.21 14.10
CA LEU A 203 2.19 -8.55 13.24
C LEU A 203 2.59 -7.07 13.07
N TRP A 204 2.54 -6.61 11.83
CA TRP A 204 2.54 -5.18 11.53
C TRP A 204 1.15 -4.77 11.08
N TYR A 205 0.63 -3.72 11.69
CA TYR A 205 -0.64 -3.16 11.25
C TYR A 205 -0.65 -1.64 11.39
N GLY A 206 -1.47 -0.99 10.60
CA GLY A 206 -1.49 0.45 10.59
C GLY A 206 -2.59 1.06 9.72
N GLY A 207 -2.63 2.37 9.78
CA GLY A 207 -3.60 3.17 9.07
C GLY A 207 -3.44 4.64 9.40
N GLN A 208 -4.54 5.33 9.60
CA GLN A 208 -4.56 6.74 9.97
C GLN A 208 -4.82 6.91 11.46
N GLY A 209 -4.19 7.89 12.08
CA GLY A 209 -4.51 8.38 13.41
C GLY A 209 -5.56 9.48 13.40
N ALA A 210 -5.98 9.94 14.59
CA ALA A 210 -7.07 10.89 14.74
C ALA A 210 -6.81 12.30 14.16
N ILE A 211 -5.54 12.69 14.02
CA ILE A 211 -5.10 13.99 13.51
C ILE A 211 -4.27 13.85 12.23
N GLU A 212 -4.78 13.08 11.27
CA GLU A 212 -4.19 12.87 9.95
C GLU A 212 -2.73 12.42 9.97
N ASN A 213 -2.30 11.75 11.03
CA ASN A 213 -0.98 11.13 11.13
C ASN A 213 -1.04 9.63 10.81
N GLY A 214 -0.03 9.12 10.13
CA GLY A 214 0.15 7.69 9.92
C GLY A 214 0.51 6.99 11.24
N MET A 215 -0.17 5.91 11.57
CA MET A 215 0.10 5.10 12.74
C MET A 215 0.49 3.70 12.30
N LEU A 216 1.71 3.29 12.60
CA LEU A 216 2.24 1.96 12.36
C LEU A 216 2.50 1.28 13.70
N TYR A 217 1.97 0.09 13.87
CA TYR A 217 2.20 -0.74 15.05
C TYR A 217 2.99 -2.00 14.64
N GLN A 218 4.00 -2.29 15.44
CA GLN A 218 4.66 -3.59 15.48
C GLN A 218 4.18 -4.32 16.74
N TYR A 219 3.50 -5.43 16.57
CA TYR A 219 2.94 -6.21 17.67
C TYR A 219 3.65 -7.57 17.76
N ASP A 220 4.29 -7.83 18.89
CA ASP A 220 4.95 -9.11 19.18
C ASP A 220 3.93 -10.11 19.69
N LEU A 221 3.76 -11.20 18.97
CA LEU A 221 2.77 -12.24 19.25
C LEU A 221 3.10 -13.09 20.50
N ASN A 222 4.39 -13.13 20.91
CA ASN A 222 4.80 -13.91 22.07
C ASN A 222 4.58 -13.12 23.37
N SER A 223 4.98 -11.85 23.38
CA SER A 223 4.88 -11.00 24.58
C SER A 223 3.55 -10.24 24.68
N GLY A 224 2.81 -10.08 23.58
CA GLY A 224 1.63 -9.25 23.52
C GLY A 224 1.91 -7.75 23.60
N GLN A 225 3.15 -7.33 23.36
CA GLN A 225 3.54 -5.92 23.40
C GLN A 225 3.49 -5.29 22.02
N ALA A 226 3.12 -4.03 21.96
CA ALA A 226 3.11 -3.24 20.74
C ALA A 226 4.03 -2.03 20.85
N VAL A 227 4.73 -1.73 19.76
CA VAL A 227 5.50 -0.50 19.56
C VAL A 227 4.77 0.34 18.49
N LEU A 228 4.54 1.61 18.80
CA LEU A 228 3.94 2.58 17.87
C LEU A 228 5.04 3.42 17.21
N PHE A 229 4.95 3.54 15.90
CA PHE A 229 5.74 4.46 15.08
C PHE A 229 4.81 5.49 14.44
N SER A 230 5.00 6.78 14.71
CA SER A 230 4.12 7.85 14.25
C SER A 230 4.79 8.89 13.35
N ASP A 231 6.13 9.01 13.39
CA ASP A 231 6.88 10.11 12.75
C ASP A 231 7.82 9.65 11.64
N LEU A 232 7.49 8.52 10.98
CA LEU A 232 8.39 7.86 10.02
C LEU A 232 8.16 8.24 8.57
N PHE A 233 7.08 8.95 8.26
CA PHE A 233 6.59 9.10 6.89
C PHE A 233 6.88 10.48 6.33
N PRO A 234 7.12 10.60 5.01
CA PRO A 234 7.33 11.89 4.34
C PRO A 234 6.18 12.87 4.57
N ASN A 235 4.95 12.36 4.47
CA ASN A 235 3.72 13.07 4.82
C ASN A 235 2.95 12.23 5.83
N PRO A 236 2.72 12.72 7.04
CA PRO A 236 2.14 11.94 8.12
C PRO A 236 0.62 11.83 7.98
N SER A 237 0.08 11.11 7.00
CA SER A 237 -1.37 11.01 6.85
C SER A 237 -1.92 9.62 7.12
N SER A 238 -1.61 8.63 6.29
CA SER A 238 -2.18 7.31 6.49
C SER A 238 -1.35 6.22 5.83
N ILE A 239 -1.13 5.14 6.56
CA ILE A 239 -0.52 3.91 6.04
C ILE A 239 -1.54 3.20 5.17
N LYS A 240 -1.10 2.69 4.02
CA LYS A 240 -1.93 1.99 3.04
C LYS A 240 -1.58 0.51 2.92
N ALA A 241 -0.30 0.17 2.88
CA ALA A 241 0.14 -1.22 2.90
C ALA A 241 1.46 -1.40 3.64
N ILE A 242 1.66 -2.63 4.10
CA ILE A 242 2.88 -3.10 4.74
C ILE A 242 3.27 -4.41 4.06
N ARG A 243 4.50 -4.52 3.58
CA ARG A 243 5.01 -5.71 2.87
C ARG A 243 6.37 -6.10 3.38
N TYR A 244 6.62 -7.39 3.52
CA TYR A 244 7.97 -7.92 3.71
C TYR A 244 8.66 -8.12 2.36
N ALA A 245 9.99 -8.02 2.35
CA ALA A 245 10.77 -8.52 1.24
C ALA A 245 10.58 -10.05 1.10
N PRO A 246 10.49 -10.59 -0.12
CA PRO A 246 10.21 -12.01 -0.32
C PRO A 246 11.25 -12.96 0.27
N ASP A 247 12.51 -12.52 0.33
CA ASP A 247 13.69 -13.30 0.70
C ASP A 247 14.37 -12.80 1.98
N ASP A 248 13.91 -11.72 2.58
CA ASP A 248 14.48 -11.13 3.80
C ASP A 248 13.40 -10.75 4.82
N PRO A 249 13.22 -11.54 5.89
CA PRO A 249 12.23 -11.28 6.93
C PRO A 249 12.57 -10.05 7.81
N GLN A 250 13.75 -9.45 7.66
CA GLN A 250 14.13 -8.23 8.36
C GLN A 250 13.71 -6.97 7.60
N THR A 251 13.51 -7.10 6.28
CA THR A 251 13.17 -5.96 5.44
C THR A 251 11.67 -5.79 5.29
N VAL A 252 11.19 -4.61 5.73
CA VAL A 252 9.77 -4.22 5.72
C VAL A 252 9.60 -2.93 4.92
N TYR A 253 8.64 -2.92 4.02
CA TYR A 253 8.21 -1.76 3.25
C TYR A 253 6.86 -1.28 3.74
N VAL A 254 6.70 0.04 3.87
CA VAL A 254 5.43 0.66 4.24
C VAL A 254 5.10 1.77 3.24
N SER A 255 3.96 1.63 2.57
CA SER A 255 3.45 2.64 1.66
C SER A 255 2.42 3.53 2.36
N SER A 256 2.45 4.81 2.02
CA SER A 256 1.62 5.84 2.65
C SER A 256 1.27 6.97 1.66
N GLU A 257 0.68 8.04 2.16
CA GLU A 257 0.61 9.29 1.40
C GLU A 257 2.03 9.88 1.24
N GLY A 258 2.33 10.34 0.03
CA GLY A 258 3.58 11.02 -0.31
C GLY A 258 4.78 10.11 -0.48
N GLY A 259 4.69 8.80 -0.23
CA GLY A 259 5.85 7.95 -0.44
C GLY A 259 5.85 6.57 0.20
N ILE A 260 7.04 6.00 0.21
CA ILE A 260 7.34 4.66 0.73
C ILE A 260 8.56 4.76 1.65
N VAL A 261 8.45 4.16 2.82
CA VAL A 261 9.58 3.96 3.73
C VAL A 261 9.96 2.48 3.79
N ARG A 262 11.23 2.21 4.08
CA ARG A 262 11.78 0.86 4.23
C ARG A 262 12.59 0.77 5.53
N SER A 263 12.42 -0.32 6.23
CA SER A 263 13.34 -0.79 7.28
C SER A 263 14.06 -2.04 6.78
N ASN A 264 15.36 -2.17 7.04
CA ASN A 264 16.16 -3.36 6.76
C ASN A 264 16.56 -4.10 8.05
N ASP A 265 16.03 -3.71 9.18
CA ASP A 265 16.39 -4.19 10.52
C ASP A 265 15.16 -4.39 11.41
N HIS A 266 14.07 -4.86 10.79
CA HIS A 266 12.80 -5.19 11.46
C HIS A 266 12.22 -4.02 12.27
N GLY A 267 12.32 -2.79 11.75
CA GLY A 267 11.73 -1.59 12.32
C GLY A 267 12.63 -0.79 13.28
N GLN A 268 13.89 -1.19 13.48
CA GLN A 268 14.81 -0.44 14.35
C GLN A 268 15.26 0.87 13.72
N SER A 269 15.41 0.90 12.39
CA SER A 269 15.66 2.11 11.63
C SER A 269 14.83 2.14 10.33
N TRP A 270 14.58 3.35 9.82
CA TRP A 270 13.74 3.56 8.65
C TRP A 270 14.39 4.53 7.66
N GLN A 271 14.18 4.28 6.39
CA GLN A 271 14.64 5.11 5.29
C GLN A 271 13.50 5.40 4.32
N THR A 272 13.30 6.65 3.95
CA THR A 272 12.44 7.01 2.82
C THR A 272 13.11 6.58 1.51
N ILE A 273 12.46 5.72 0.74
CA ILE A 273 12.95 5.25 -0.56
C ILE A 273 12.19 5.88 -1.73
N LEU A 274 10.98 6.35 -1.49
CA LEU A 274 10.20 7.19 -2.39
C LEU A 274 9.53 8.25 -1.53
N GLY A 275 9.72 9.55 -1.82
CA GLY A 275 9.20 10.63 -0.99
C GLY A 275 8.95 11.89 -1.78
N ASP A 276 8.42 12.91 -1.08
CA ASP A 276 8.13 14.26 -1.59
C ASP A 276 7.17 14.30 -2.78
N VAL A 277 6.25 13.35 -2.86
CA VAL A 277 5.21 13.31 -3.90
C VAL A 277 3.91 13.83 -3.32
N ASP A 278 3.68 15.12 -3.48
CA ASP A 278 2.50 15.81 -2.96
C ASP A 278 1.18 15.22 -3.49
N PHE A 279 0.20 15.09 -2.58
CA PHE A 279 -1.18 14.67 -2.88
C PHE A 279 -1.31 13.32 -3.59
N ARG A 280 -0.28 12.47 -3.51
CA ARG A 280 -0.33 11.12 -4.07
C ARG A 280 -0.34 10.10 -2.96
N PHE A 281 -1.29 9.17 -3.05
CA PHE A 281 -1.38 8.02 -2.17
C PHE A 281 -0.81 6.80 -2.88
N TYR A 282 0.03 6.05 -2.19
CA TYR A 282 0.55 4.76 -2.61
C TYR A 282 -0.16 3.69 -1.80
N PHE A 283 -1.17 3.06 -2.41
CA PHE A 283 -2.01 2.07 -1.72
C PHE A 283 -1.34 0.72 -1.55
N ASP A 284 -0.30 0.43 -2.30
CA ASP A 284 0.47 -0.80 -2.17
C ASP A 284 1.88 -0.65 -2.74
N VAL A 285 2.72 -1.63 -2.42
CA VAL A 285 4.06 -1.82 -2.95
C VAL A 285 4.27 -3.30 -3.25
N VAL A 286 4.86 -3.60 -4.39
CA VAL A 286 5.17 -4.96 -4.84
C VAL A 286 6.66 -5.09 -5.03
N ILE A 287 7.26 -6.09 -4.42
CA ILE A 287 8.67 -6.43 -4.53
C ILE A 287 8.79 -7.66 -5.45
N ASP A 288 9.63 -7.57 -6.47
CA ASP A 288 9.89 -8.69 -7.37
C ASP A 288 10.64 -9.79 -6.62
N PRO A 289 10.07 -11.02 -6.50
CA PRO A 289 10.72 -12.10 -5.75
C PRO A 289 11.95 -12.67 -6.45
N VAL A 290 12.15 -12.39 -7.74
CA VAL A 290 13.31 -12.84 -8.50
C VAL A 290 14.45 -11.81 -8.45
N THR A 291 14.09 -10.54 -8.40
CA THR A 291 15.00 -9.40 -8.34
C THR A 291 14.52 -8.43 -7.27
N PRO A 292 14.86 -8.64 -5.98
CA PRO A 292 14.31 -7.85 -4.86
C PRO A 292 14.64 -6.36 -4.88
N GLU A 293 15.67 -5.94 -5.63
CA GLU A 293 15.94 -4.52 -5.88
C GLU A 293 14.89 -3.87 -6.79
N ARG A 294 14.12 -4.68 -7.53
CA ARG A 294 13.02 -4.21 -8.36
C ARG A 294 11.75 -4.11 -7.55
N ILE A 295 11.27 -2.89 -7.42
CA ILE A 295 10.08 -2.57 -6.61
C ILE A 295 9.13 -1.78 -7.49
N PHE A 296 7.85 -2.13 -7.43
CA PHE A 296 6.77 -1.43 -8.13
C PHE A 296 5.81 -0.82 -7.13
N THR A 297 5.29 0.34 -7.46
CA THR A 297 4.15 0.97 -6.80
C THR A 297 3.30 1.70 -7.82
N ALA A 298 2.11 2.11 -7.42
CA ALA A 298 1.26 2.90 -8.30
C ALA A 298 0.51 3.96 -7.49
N GLY A 299 0.48 5.16 -8.01
CA GLY A 299 -0.06 6.31 -7.31
C GLY A 299 -1.53 6.55 -7.58
N TRP A 300 -2.19 7.19 -6.62
CA TRP A 300 -3.52 7.75 -6.76
C TRP A 300 -3.51 9.21 -6.29
N ALA A 301 -3.75 10.13 -7.22
CA ALA A 301 -4.04 11.52 -6.87
C ALA A 301 -5.49 11.54 -6.32
N LYS A 302 -5.64 11.68 -5.00
CA LYS A 302 -6.91 11.58 -4.27
C LYS A 302 -8.00 12.48 -4.88
N ASN A 303 -8.67 11.94 -5.89
CA ASN A 303 -9.71 12.61 -6.63
C ASN A 303 -10.83 11.60 -6.92
N PHE A 304 -12.01 11.87 -6.40
CA PHE A 304 -13.16 10.96 -6.47
C PHE A 304 -14.08 11.22 -7.66
N THR A 305 -13.93 12.34 -8.33
CA THR A 305 -14.89 12.84 -9.34
C THR A 305 -14.31 12.92 -10.74
N GLU A 306 -13.02 13.20 -10.86
CA GLU A 306 -12.39 13.42 -12.15
C GLU A 306 -11.58 12.21 -12.60
N PRO A 307 -11.61 11.87 -13.89
CA PRO A 307 -10.72 10.89 -14.48
C PRO A 307 -9.25 11.23 -14.20
N GLN A 308 -8.44 10.21 -14.03
CA GLN A 308 -7.00 10.35 -13.83
C GLN A 308 -6.25 9.19 -14.50
N PRO A 309 -5.01 9.39 -14.95
CA PRO A 309 -4.21 8.30 -15.51
C PRO A 309 -3.84 7.26 -14.47
N LEU A 310 -3.51 6.04 -14.91
CA LEU A 310 -2.79 5.08 -14.09
C LEU A 310 -1.30 5.46 -14.11
N ILE A 311 -0.75 5.75 -12.93
CA ILE A 311 0.64 6.13 -12.76
C ILE A 311 1.35 4.97 -12.07
N ILE A 312 2.27 4.32 -12.78
CA ILE A 312 3.10 3.23 -12.28
C ILE A 312 4.52 3.78 -12.08
N GLU A 313 5.08 3.52 -10.93
CA GLU A 313 6.44 3.90 -10.58
C GLU A 313 7.22 2.64 -10.18
N TRP A 314 8.48 2.55 -10.63
CA TRP A 314 9.34 1.42 -10.27
C TRP A 314 10.79 1.83 -10.11
N THR A 315 11.50 1.02 -9.39
CA THR A 315 12.96 1.09 -9.24
C THR A 315 13.57 -0.27 -9.57
N ASP A 316 14.77 -0.30 -10.14
CA ASP A 316 15.58 -1.49 -10.37
C ASP A 316 16.83 -1.52 -9.47
N ASN A 317 16.92 -0.59 -8.51
CA ASN A 317 18.09 -0.40 -7.64
C ASN A 317 17.72 -0.13 -6.18
N GLY A 318 16.64 -0.76 -5.70
CA GLY A 318 16.24 -0.70 -4.30
C GLY A 318 15.77 0.69 -3.83
N GLY A 319 15.27 1.53 -4.73
CA GLY A 319 14.76 2.85 -4.40
C GLY A 319 15.77 3.99 -4.49
N GLN A 320 17.00 3.75 -5.02
CA GLN A 320 17.97 4.82 -5.23
C GLN A 320 17.57 5.79 -6.35
N SER A 321 16.86 5.27 -7.35
CA SER A 321 16.24 6.06 -8.41
C SER A 321 14.93 5.40 -8.87
N TRP A 322 13.98 6.21 -9.30
CA TRP A 322 12.66 5.78 -9.72
C TRP A 322 12.39 6.18 -11.15
N GLN A 323 11.69 5.31 -11.86
CA GLN A 323 11.14 5.52 -13.19
C GLN A 323 9.62 5.61 -13.08
N GLN A 324 8.98 6.29 -14.02
CA GLN A 324 7.53 6.45 -14.04
C GLN A 324 6.99 6.16 -15.43
N TYR A 325 5.89 5.44 -15.48
CA TYR A 325 5.06 5.30 -16.67
C TYR A 325 3.65 5.79 -16.37
N GLN A 326 3.11 6.56 -17.29
CA GLN A 326 1.76 7.09 -17.17
C GLN A 326 0.91 6.54 -18.32
N TYR A 327 -0.06 5.69 -17.96
CA TYR A 327 -1.08 5.19 -18.90
C TYR A 327 -2.27 6.16 -18.89
N PRO A 328 -2.53 6.85 -19.99
CA PRO A 328 -3.55 7.91 -20.01
C PRO A 328 -4.98 7.37 -19.95
N GLY A 329 -5.21 6.15 -20.46
CA GLY A 329 -6.57 5.63 -20.67
C GLY A 329 -7.39 6.49 -21.65
N GLY A 330 -8.71 6.36 -21.57
CA GLY A 330 -9.66 7.23 -22.27
C GLY A 330 -10.06 8.44 -21.43
N SER A 331 -10.85 9.34 -22.00
CA SER A 331 -11.32 10.57 -21.32
C SER A 331 -12.11 10.32 -20.03
N ASN A 332 -12.63 9.12 -19.82
CA ASN A 332 -13.39 8.72 -18.64
C ASN A 332 -12.66 7.65 -17.80
N PHE A 333 -11.35 7.51 -17.98
CA PHE A 333 -10.58 6.49 -17.28
C PHE A 333 -10.19 6.95 -15.86
N PHE A 334 -10.50 6.12 -14.88
CA PHE A 334 -10.17 6.33 -13.47
C PHE A 334 -8.99 5.42 -13.08
N GLY A 335 -7.78 5.85 -13.34
CA GLY A 335 -6.54 5.07 -13.15
C GLY A 335 -5.98 5.09 -11.73
N GLY A 336 -6.70 5.66 -10.76
CA GLY A 336 -6.24 5.69 -9.37
C GLY A 336 -6.20 4.30 -8.73
N VAL A 337 -5.02 3.86 -8.30
CA VAL A 337 -4.81 2.52 -7.74
C VAL A 337 -5.23 2.46 -6.27
N ARG A 338 -5.98 1.42 -5.93
CA ARG A 338 -6.43 1.10 -4.56
C ARG A 338 -5.81 -0.17 -4.01
N SER A 339 -5.41 -1.10 -4.87
CA SER A 339 -4.80 -2.35 -4.47
C SER A 339 -3.86 -2.85 -5.56
N MET A 340 -2.80 -3.52 -5.17
CA MET A 340 -1.91 -4.24 -6.07
C MET A 340 -1.67 -5.64 -5.54
N ILE A 341 -1.48 -6.60 -6.43
CA ILE A 341 -1.06 -7.96 -6.07
C ILE A 341 -0.12 -8.50 -7.13
N LEU A 342 0.93 -9.18 -6.68
CA LEU A 342 1.83 -9.93 -7.54
C LEU A 342 1.37 -11.38 -7.61
N VAL A 343 1.24 -11.89 -8.83
CA VAL A 343 0.74 -13.24 -9.11
C VAL A 343 1.73 -13.95 -10.02
N ALA A 344 2.05 -15.20 -9.72
CA ALA A 344 2.81 -16.05 -10.63
C ALA A 344 1.85 -16.72 -11.64
N GLU A 345 1.98 -16.39 -12.92
CA GLU A 345 1.28 -17.02 -14.02
C GLU A 345 2.26 -17.92 -14.81
N GLY A 346 2.31 -19.18 -14.43
CA GLY A 346 3.35 -20.08 -14.92
C GLY A 346 4.75 -19.64 -14.50
N THR A 347 5.59 -19.27 -15.46
CA THR A 347 6.94 -18.76 -15.21
C THR A 347 7.02 -17.23 -15.13
N GLN A 348 5.92 -16.53 -15.42
CA GLN A 348 5.89 -15.07 -15.46
C GLN A 348 5.32 -14.49 -14.17
N GLN A 349 5.95 -13.45 -13.65
CA GLN A 349 5.41 -12.63 -12.59
C GLN A 349 4.52 -11.53 -13.21
N VAL A 350 3.36 -11.32 -12.63
CA VAL A 350 2.34 -10.38 -13.13
C VAL A 350 1.81 -9.53 -11.99
N VAL A 351 1.77 -8.23 -12.17
CA VAL A 351 1.11 -7.32 -11.24
C VAL A 351 -0.31 -7.03 -11.72
N TYR A 352 -1.27 -7.21 -10.83
CA TYR A 352 -2.63 -6.74 -11.02
C TYR A 352 -2.85 -5.47 -10.20
N PHE A 353 -3.54 -4.50 -10.82
CA PHE A 353 -3.91 -3.22 -10.22
C PHE A 353 -5.43 -3.16 -10.11
N GLY A 354 -5.94 -3.07 -8.89
CA GLY A 354 -7.33 -2.75 -8.62
C GLY A 354 -7.51 -1.24 -8.55
N LEU A 355 -8.40 -0.69 -9.38
CA LEU A 355 -8.54 0.74 -9.57
C LEU A 355 -9.80 1.30 -8.90
N TYR A 356 -9.79 2.60 -8.68
CA TYR A 356 -10.97 3.37 -8.27
C TYR A 356 -11.85 3.64 -9.50
N LYS A 357 -12.93 2.89 -9.65
CA LYS A 357 -13.86 2.92 -10.81
C LYS A 357 -13.26 2.53 -12.17
N GLY A 358 -11.99 2.18 -12.24
CA GLY A 358 -11.33 1.81 -13.49
C GLY A 358 -11.21 0.29 -13.69
N GLY A 359 -11.83 -0.51 -12.82
CA GLY A 359 -11.75 -1.96 -12.88
C GLY A 359 -10.38 -2.50 -12.55
N ILE A 360 -9.92 -3.50 -13.29
CA ILE A 360 -8.65 -4.18 -13.05
C ILE A 360 -7.74 -4.08 -14.26
N MET A 361 -6.47 -3.74 -14.03
CA MET A 361 -5.41 -3.75 -15.04
C MET A 361 -4.37 -4.81 -14.69
N ARG A 362 -3.76 -5.42 -15.72
CA ARG A 362 -2.73 -6.47 -15.62
C ARG A 362 -1.45 -6.01 -16.30
N MET A 363 -0.32 -6.24 -15.68
CA MET A 363 1.02 -5.90 -16.16
C MET A 363 1.97 -7.08 -15.92
N PRO A 364 2.39 -7.81 -16.96
CA PRO A 364 3.52 -8.73 -16.84
C PRO A 364 4.78 -7.99 -16.44
N LEU A 365 5.56 -8.54 -15.51
CA LEU A 365 6.88 -8.01 -15.20
C LEU A 365 7.86 -8.39 -16.32
N PRO A 366 8.81 -7.50 -16.65
CA PRO A 366 9.80 -7.75 -17.69
C PRO A 366 10.78 -8.87 -17.34
#